data_a550d3f2239d67800993a2bcf65a3f66
#
_entry.id   a550d3f2239d67800993a2bcf65a3f66
#
_cell.length_a   1.000
_cell.length_b   1.000
_cell.length_c   1.000
_cell.angle_alpha   90.00
_cell.angle_beta   90.00
_cell.angle_gamma   90.00
#
_symmetry.space_group_name_H-M   'P 1'
#
loop_
_entity.id
_entity.type
_entity.pdbx_description
1 polymer ?
#
loop_
_entity_poly.entity_id
_entity_poly.type
_entity_poly.pdbx_seq_one_letter_code
_entity_poly.pdbx_strand_id
1 'polypeptide(L)'
;MPPVCHQVNLQRGFGGGEVYTSFFARALEALGVHTVLYAHDEASYWGAHLPAAAKVIRVEEIGQILQHLPSSPCWLAFHTPGPEHAVAPLRKAGHRLTAFAHMPLYGRDPESLRPYEVLFAVSRHVAASLQAAAMPGVYPEPLYGVATLEGRGGQDTRLRVTSPYDWDTRKVRDRVFGLAYAFYEQRRTRAAFARLPGVTLGIVSRLTPIKQFPLLFRHLAPVLARHSQFRLEIFGAGGYASVRDLRRALAPLRERVRFWGTQTQVGAAYRSIDYLMTGLPEKEALGLNVLEAQACGCPVLAVDAPPFTETVAPEVTGLLYRDPRADGGAGFERLLARLSAAPFRIDEARAPAHLAQFSSEAFRARVAAMISWLGARGVLP
;
A
#
# COMPACT_ATOMS: atom_id res chain seq x y z
N MET A 1 -26.88 -10.04 20.52
CA MET A 1 -26.25 -10.30 19.21
C MET A 1 -24.78 -9.90 19.30
N PRO A 2 -23.87 -10.57 18.58
CA PRO A 2 -22.48 -10.11 18.55
C PRO A 2 -22.39 -8.68 18.00
N PRO A 3 -21.42 -7.88 18.45
CA PRO A 3 -21.25 -6.52 17.94
C PRO A 3 -20.94 -6.54 16.45
N VAL A 4 -21.40 -5.53 15.71
CA VAL A 4 -21.24 -5.41 14.27
C VAL A 4 -20.51 -4.12 13.93
N CYS A 5 -19.46 -4.21 13.13
CA CYS A 5 -18.79 -3.07 12.50
C CYS A 5 -19.24 -2.95 11.03
N HIS A 6 -19.80 -1.81 10.68
CA HIS A 6 -20.17 -1.47 9.31
C HIS A 6 -18.97 -0.76 8.65
N GLN A 7 -18.22 -1.48 7.82
CA GLN A 7 -17.09 -0.92 7.09
C GLN A 7 -17.54 -0.34 5.75
N VAL A 8 -16.94 0.76 5.34
CA VAL A 8 -17.21 1.41 4.04
C VAL A 8 -15.92 1.53 3.23
N ASN A 9 -15.87 0.83 2.10
CA ASN A 9 -14.76 0.95 1.14
C ASN A 9 -15.30 0.93 -0.30
N LEU A 10 -15.44 2.10 -0.90
CA LEU A 10 -15.99 2.30 -2.24
C LEU A 10 -14.92 2.38 -3.33
N GLN A 11 -13.71 1.89 -3.07
CA GLN A 11 -12.68 1.79 -4.12
C GLN A 11 -13.04 0.73 -5.15
N ARG A 12 -12.92 1.10 -6.43
CA ARG A 12 -13.17 0.18 -7.55
C ARG A 12 -11.99 -0.74 -7.82
N GLY A 13 -10.77 -0.27 -7.57
CA GLY A 13 -9.52 -1.02 -7.83
C GLY A 13 -8.89 -1.54 -6.55
N PHE A 14 -8.26 -2.72 -6.64
CA PHE A 14 -7.55 -3.35 -5.52
C PHE A 14 -6.18 -2.71 -5.28
N GLY A 15 -5.85 -2.43 -4.02
CA GLY A 15 -4.57 -1.85 -3.61
C GLY A 15 -4.32 -1.96 -2.11
N GLY A 16 -3.43 -1.10 -1.58
CA GLY A 16 -3.02 -1.14 -0.17
C GLY A 16 -4.17 -0.88 0.82
N GLY A 17 -5.10 0.02 0.49
CA GLY A 17 -6.27 0.31 1.32
C GLY A 17 -7.22 -0.88 1.44
N GLU A 18 -7.41 -1.63 0.35
CA GLU A 18 -8.26 -2.82 0.29
C GLU A 18 -7.64 -3.98 1.05
N VAL A 19 -6.32 -4.13 0.94
CA VAL A 19 -5.56 -5.08 1.76
C VAL A 19 -5.70 -4.75 3.24
N TYR A 20 -5.60 -3.47 3.59
CA TYR A 20 -5.76 -3.01 4.97
C TYR A 20 -7.18 -3.27 5.49
N THR A 21 -8.22 -2.99 4.68
CA THR A 21 -9.61 -3.31 5.01
C THR A 21 -9.79 -4.80 5.32
N SER A 22 -9.11 -5.67 4.58
CA SER A 22 -9.10 -7.12 4.81
C SER A 22 -8.44 -7.50 6.14
N PHE A 23 -7.31 -6.87 6.50
CA PHE A 23 -6.67 -7.08 7.80
C PHE A 23 -7.57 -6.64 8.94
N PHE A 24 -8.24 -5.50 8.79
CA PHE A 24 -9.15 -4.97 9.79
C PHE A 24 -10.35 -5.90 9.99
N ALA A 25 -10.97 -6.38 8.91
CA ALA A 25 -12.08 -7.33 8.99
C ALA A 25 -11.69 -8.64 9.70
N ARG A 26 -10.50 -9.18 9.41
CA ARG A 26 -9.98 -10.39 10.07
C ARG A 26 -9.69 -10.16 11.55
N ALA A 27 -9.14 -9.01 11.92
CA ALA A 27 -8.90 -8.65 13.31
C ALA A 27 -10.21 -8.51 14.09
N LEU A 28 -11.24 -7.89 13.51
CA LEU A 28 -12.57 -7.77 14.08
C LEU A 28 -13.21 -9.14 14.30
N GLU A 29 -13.19 -10.03 13.29
CA GLU A 29 -13.72 -11.39 13.41
C GLU A 29 -13.05 -12.17 14.55
N ALA A 30 -11.70 -12.10 14.64
CA ALA A 30 -10.95 -12.74 15.72
C ALA A 30 -11.25 -12.18 17.12
N LEU A 31 -11.85 -10.98 17.21
CA LEU A 31 -12.33 -10.33 18.42
C LEU A 31 -13.83 -10.52 18.63
N GLY A 32 -14.49 -11.35 17.82
CA GLY A 32 -15.92 -11.60 17.92
C GLY A 32 -16.83 -10.47 17.39
N VAL A 33 -16.27 -9.54 16.62
CA VAL A 33 -17.01 -8.45 15.98
C VAL A 33 -17.27 -8.80 14.52
N HIS A 34 -18.56 -8.87 14.14
CA HIS A 34 -18.93 -9.16 12.74
C HIS A 34 -18.68 -7.96 11.83
N THR A 35 -18.30 -8.25 10.58
CA THR A 35 -18.11 -7.23 9.54
C THR A 35 -19.27 -7.25 8.54
N VAL A 36 -19.85 -6.07 8.31
CA VAL A 36 -20.67 -5.77 7.13
C VAL A 36 -19.91 -4.75 6.30
N LEU A 37 -19.45 -5.14 5.10
CA LEU A 37 -18.71 -4.26 4.20
C LEU A 37 -19.63 -3.68 3.13
N TYR A 38 -19.73 -2.36 3.06
CA TYR A 38 -20.31 -1.62 1.94
C TYR A 38 -19.20 -1.38 0.92
N ALA A 39 -19.34 -1.99 -0.25
CA ALA A 39 -18.35 -1.96 -1.30
C ALA A 39 -18.96 -1.48 -2.61
N HIS A 40 -18.15 -0.81 -3.45
CA HIS A 40 -18.60 -0.41 -4.78
C HIS A 40 -19.04 -1.63 -5.60
N ASP A 41 -20.12 -1.53 -6.39
CA ASP A 41 -20.68 -2.61 -7.19
C ASP A 41 -19.68 -3.23 -8.17
N GLU A 42 -18.81 -2.40 -8.79
CA GLU A 42 -17.74 -2.86 -9.67
C GLU A 42 -16.58 -3.60 -8.95
N ALA A 43 -16.49 -3.54 -7.61
CA ALA A 43 -15.39 -4.12 -6.83
C ALA A 43 -15.61 -5.62 -6.54
N SER A 44 -15.49 -6.47 -7.56
CA SER A 44 -15.80 -7.92 -7.47
C SER A 44 -14.82 -8.74 -6.62
N TYR A 45 -13.65 -8.21 -6.31
CA TYR A 45 -12.54 -8.92 -5.64
C TYR A 45 -12.77 -9.24 -4.15
N TRP A 46 -13.73 -8.62 -3.48
CA TRP A 46 -13.88 -8.73 -2.03
C TRP A 46 -14.14 -10.14 -1.51
N GLY A 47 -14.85 -10.98 -2.27
CA GLY A 47 -15.16 -12.35 -1.85
C GLY A 47 -13.93 -13.23 -1.57
N ALA A 48 -12.80 -12.94 -2.21
CA ALA A 48 -11.55 -13.69 -2.02
C ALA A 48 -10.66 -13.14 -0.88
N HIS A 49 -10.99 -11.96 -0.34
CA HIS A 49 -10.11 -11.24 0.59
C HIS A 49 -10.69 -11.06 1.99
N LEU A 50 -11.98 -11.23 2.16
CA LEU A 50 -12.67 -11.09 3.45
C LEU A 50 -12.82 -12.42 4.18
N PRO A 51 -13.01 -12.40 5.52
CA PRO A 51 -13.45 -13.56 6.27
C PRO A 51 -14.76 -14.12 5.74
N ALA A 52 -14.96 -15.43 5.85
CA ALA A 52 -16.15 -16.11 5.33
C ALA A 52 -17.46 -15.62 5.98
N ALA A 53 -17.41 -15.18 7.24
CA ALA A 53 -18.57 -14.64 7.95
C ALA A 53 -18.87 -13.18 7.61
N ALA A 54 -18.01 -12.47 6.86
CA ALA A 54 -18.24 -11.08 6.50
C ALA A 54 -19.32 -10.99 5.41
N LYS A 55 -20.27 -10.08 5.61
CA LYS A 55 -21.32 -9.77 4.63
C LYS A 55 -20.86 -8.61 3.75
N VAL A 56 -20.98 -8.72 2.43
CA VAL A 56 -20.72 -7.65 1.48
C VAL A 56 -22.04 -7.13 0.92
N ILE A 57 -22.25 -5.83 1.03
CA ILE A 57 -23.39 -5.11 0.43
C ILE A 57 -22.85 -4.21 -0.67
N ARG A 58 -23.41 -4.30 -1.87
CA ARG A 58 -22.99 -3.52 -3.03
C ARG A 58 -23.76 -2.20 -3.07
N VAL A 59 -23.01 -1.10 -3.23
CA VAL A 59 -23.56 0.24 -3.35
C VAL A 59 -22.71 1.05 -4.32
N GLU A 60 -23.30 2.02 -5.01
CA GLU A 60 -22.56 2.92 -5.90
C GLU A 60 -21.99 4.12 -5.16
N GLU A 61 -22.71 4.60 -4.12
CA GLU A 61 -22.37 5.79 -3.37
C GLU A 61 -22.77 5.69 -1.89
N ILE A 62 -22.18 6.58 -1.07
CA ILE A 62 -22.41 6.62 0.38
C ILE A 62 -23.90 6.84 0.74
N GLY A 63 -24.62 7.63 -0.06
CA GLY A 63 -26.03 7.94 0.18
C GLY A 63 -26.94 6.71 0.23
N GLN A 64 -26.57 5.63 -0.46
CA GLN A 64 -27.34 4.38 -0.49
C GLN A 64 -27.15 3.53 0.77
N ILE A 65 -26.13 3.79 1.59
CA ILE A 65 -25.80 2.99 2.77
C ILE A 65 -26.95 3.00 3.79
N LEU A 66 -27.58 4.17 3.98
CA LEU A 66 -28.60 4.38 5.01
C LEU A 66 -29.78 3.38 4.90
N GLN A 67 -30.19 3.04 3.69
CA GLN A 67 -31.31 2.08 3.45
C GLN A 67 -30.98 0.64 3.84
N HIS A 68 -29.70 0.33 4.06
CA HIS A 68 -29.23 -1.01 4.45
C HIS A 68 -28.85 -1.10 5.93
N LEU A 69 -28.89 0.03 6.65
CA LEU A 69 -28.58 0.07 8.08
C LEU A 69 -29.84 -0.24 8.91
N PRO A 70 -29.68 -0.85 10.10
CA PRO A 70 -30.77 -0.96 11.06
C PRO A 70 -31.18 0.43 11.57
N SER A 71 -32.41 0.54 12.11
CA SER A 71 -32.91 1.80 12.70
C SER A 71 -32.21 2.20 13.99
N SER A 72 -31.51 1.26 14.66
CA SER A 72 -30.68 1.55 15.83
C SER A 72 -29.34 2.14 15.43
N PRO A 73 -28.71 2.96 16.31
CA PRO A 73 -27.36 3.47 16.08
C PRO A 73 -26.38 2.36 15.75
N CYS A 74 -25.50 2.59 14.78
CA CYS A 74 -24.43 1.67 14.37
C CYS A 74 -23.09 2.38 14.34
N TRP A 75 -22.01 1.61 14.50
CA TRP A 75 -20.67 2.06 14.26
C TRP A 75 -20.29 1.82 12.78
N LEU A 76 -19.94 2.89 12.07
CA LEU A 76 -19.43 2.85 10.71
C LEU A 76 -17.95 3.25 10.68
N ALA A 77 -17.12 2.41 10.06
CA ALA A 77 -15.69 2.63 9.87
C ALA A 77 -15.39 2.85 8.37
N PHE A 78 -15.07 4.07 7.99
CA PHE A 78 -14.84 4.45 6.60
C PHE A 78 -13.37 4.29 6.22
N HIS A 79 -13.08 3.41 5.28
CA HIS A 79 -11.78 3.30 4.60
C HIS A 79 -11.68 4.26 3.41
N THR A 80 -12.82 4.68 2.88
CA THR A 80 -12.94 5.71 1.85
C THR A 80 -13.83 6.84 2.36
N PRO A 81 -13.26 7.78 3.13
CA PRO A 81 -14.01 8.93 3.67
C PRO A 81 -14.66 9.73 2.55
N GLY A 82 -15.88 10.16 2.77
CA GLY A 82 -16.65 11.02 1.87
C GLY A 82 -16.86 12.41 2.47
N PRO A 83 -17.29 13.37 1.64
CA PRO A 83 -17.55 14.73 2.08
C PRO A 83 -18.78 14.82 3.01
N GLU A 84 -18.88 15.93 3.75
CA GLU A 84 -19.95 16.18 4.73
C GLU A 84 -21.35 15.91 4.19
N HIS A 85 -21.70 16.43 2.99
CA HIS A 85 -23.03 16.24 2.44
C HIS A 85 -23.41 14.78 2.18
N ALA A 86 -22.42 13.91 1.92
CA ALA A 86 -22.65 12.49 1.68
C ALA A 86 -22.88 11.70 2.99
N VAL A 87 -22.22 12.11 4.08
CA VAL A 87 -22.26 11.39 5.37
C VAL A 87 -23.24 12.00 6.39
N ALA A 88 -23.65 13.25 6.21
CA ALA A 88 -24.57 13.94 7.11
C ALA A 88 -25.90 13.18 7.35
N PRO A 89 -26.54 12.52 6.35
CA PRO A 89 -27.73 11.73 6.59
C PRO A 89 -27.49 10.57 7.56
N LEU A 90 -26.34 9.89 7.51
CA LEU A 90 -25.96 8.81 8.42
C LEU A 90 -25.81 9.32 9.86
N ARG A 91 -25.14 10.46 10.03
CA ARG A 91 -24.98 11.09 11.34
C ARG A 91 -26.33 11.60 11.91
N LYS A 92 -27.20 12.18 11.09
CA LYS A 92 -28.54 12.61 11.49
C LYS A 92 -29.43 11.44 11.94
N ALA A 93 -29.20 10.24 11.37
CA ALA A 93 -29.87 9.02 11.79
C ALA A 93 -29.31 8.44 13.12
N GLY A 94 -28.30 9.09 13.73
CA GLY A 94 -27.71 8.71 15.01
C GLY A 94 -26.56 7.70 14.90
N HIS A 95 -26.11 7.37 13.69
CA HIS A 95 -24.97 6.47 13.51
C HIS A 95 -23.65 7.17 13.87
N ARG A 96 -22.71 6.39 14.38
CA ARG A 96 -21.38 6.84 14.80
C ARG A 96 -20.36 6.62 13.68
N LEU A 97 -19.72 7.69 13.23
CA LEU A 97 -18.86 7.69 12.04
C LEU A 97 -17.40 7.84 12.43
N THR A 98 -16.59 6.86 12.07
CA THR A 98 -15.13 6.90 12.20
C THR A 98 -14.48 6.72 10.83
N ALA A 99 -13.24 7.18 10.65
CA ALA A 99 -12.57 7.04 9.37
C ALA A 99 -11.09 6.69 9.51
N PHE A 100 -10.59 5.92 8.54
CA PHE A 100 -9.17 5.64 8.38
C PHE A 100 -8.52 6.66 7.44
N ALA A 101 -7.46 7.28 7.90
CA ALA A 101 -6.57 8.05 7.06
C ALA A 101 -5.51 7.11 6.48
N HIS A 102 -5.75 6.63 5.27
CA HIS A 102 -4.84 5.74 4.55
C HIS A 102 -3.70 6.47 3.82
N MET A 103 -3.66 7.79 3.89
CA MET A 103 -2.64 8.62 3.24
C MET A 103 -2.34 9.85 4.10
N PRO A 104 -1.10 10.33 4.12
CA PRO A 104 -0.81 11.63 4.72
C PRO A 104 -1.53 12.73 3.95
N LEU A 105 -1.86 13.82 4.61
CA LEU A 105 -2.58 14.93 3.98
C LEU A 105 -1.76 15.59 2.86
N TYR A 106 -0.49 15.78 3.04
CA TYR A 106 0.48 16.29 2.05
C TYR A 106 -0.16 17.21 0.98
N GLY A 107 -0.62 18.39 1.39
CA GLY A 107 -1.29 19.37 0.52
C GLY A 107 -2.71 18.97 0.07
N ARG A 108 -3.31 17.93 0.64
CA ARG A 108 -4.72 17.60 0.44
C ARG A 108 -5.59 18.38 1.38
N ASP A 109 -6.77 18.72 0.91
CA ASP A 109 -7.81 19.31 1.74
C ASP A 109 -8.29 18.29 2.79
N PRO A 110 -8.19 18.60 4.09
CA PRO A 110 -8.68 17.72 5.15
C PRO A 110 -10.21 17.72 5.31
N GLU A 111 -10.95 18.54 4.58
CA GLU A 111 -12.41 18.70 4.76
C GLU A 111 -13.18 17.38 4.66
N SER A 112 -12.72 16.44 3.82
CA SER A 112 -13.35 15.12 3.72
C SER A 112 -13.20 14.26 4.99
N LEU A 113 -12.31 14.64 5.94
CA LEU A 113 -12.11 13.93 7.20
C LEU A 113 -12.80 14.59 8.39
N ARG A 114 -13.18 15.89 8.29
CA ARG A 114 -13.84 16.63 9.40
C ARG A 114 -15.18 16.03 9.89
N PRO A 115 -15.98 15.40 9.03
CA PRO A 115 -17.28 14.86 9.46
C PRO A 115 -17.21 13.70 10.45
N TYR A 116 -16.04 13.11 10.65
CA TYR A 116 -15.86 11.88 11.44
C TYR A 116 -15.47 12.19 12.89
N GLU A 117 -16.09 11.46 13.83
CA GLU A 117 -15.86 11.63 15.27
C GLU A 117 -14.44 11.18 15.68
N VAL A 118 -13.95 10.13 15.03
CA VAL A 118 -12.61 9.58 15.29
C VAL A 118 -11.91 9.26 13.98
N LEU A 119 -10.64 9.67 13.91
CA LEU A 119 -9.75 9.41 12.78
C LEU A 119 -8.65 8.42 13.21
N PHE A 120 -8.53 7.33 12.46
CA PHE A 120 -7.47 6.35 12.66
C PHE A 120 -6.36 6.55 11.64
N ALA A 121 -5.13 6.69 12.10
CA ALA A 121 -3.96 6.80 11.25
C ALA A 121 -3.27 5.43 11.08
N VAL A 122 -2.85 5.08 9.86
CA VAL A 122 -2.18 3.81 9.56
C VAL A 122 -0.68 3.83 9.86
N SER A 123 -0.12 5.00 10.25
CA SER A 123 1.28 5.19 10.65
C SER A 123 1.42 6.46 11.50
N ARG A 124 2.55 6.61 12.19
CA ARG A 124 2.89 7.87 12.88
C ARG A 124 3.04 9.03 11.89
N HIS A 125 3.57 8.76 10.71
CA HIS A 125 3.67 9.75 9.63
C HIS A 125 2.28 10.31 9.24
N VAL A 126 1.29 9.44 9.07
CA VAL A 126 -0.09 9.87 8.79
C VAL A 126 -0.69 10.61 9.99
N ALA A 127 -0.49 10.10 11.23
CA ALA A 127 -0.96 10.77 12.43
C ALA A 127 -0.38 12.19 12.57
N ALA A 128 0.92 12.34 12.36
CA ALA A 128 1.59 13.64 12.39
C ALA A 128 1.03 14.62 11.35
N SER A 129 0.68 14.13 10.15
CA SER A 129 0.06 14.97 9.12
C SER A 129 -1.35 15.44 9.51
N LEU A 130 -2.14 14.61 10.19
CA LEU A 130 -3.45 14.99 10.71
C LEU A 130 -3.33 16.00 11.85
N GLN A 131 -2.38 15.79 12.76
CA GLN A 131 -2.11 16.72 13.87
C GLN A 131 -1.62 18.07 13.36
N ALA A 132 -0.73 18.09 12.37
CA ALA A 132 -0.26 19.34 11.74
C ALA A 132 -1.39 20.13 11.07
N ALA A 133 -2.46 19.46 10.62
CA ALA A 133 -3.67 20.07 10.08
C ALA A 133 -4.72 20.39 11.16
N ALA A 134 -4.38 20.26 12.44
CA ALA A 134 -5.28 20.45 13.59
C ALA A 134 -6.60 19.67 13.45
N MET A 135 -6.52 18.43 12.93
CA MET A 135 -7.71 17.58 12.79
C MET A 135 -8.19 17.11 14.18
N PRO A 136 -9.47 17.27 14.49
CA PRO A 136 -10.03 16.77 15.75
C PRO A 136 -10.17 15.25 15.74
N GLY A 137 -10.27 14.65 16.93
CA GLY A 137 -10.64 13.24 17.10
C GLY A 137 -9.61 12.23 16.60
N VAL A 138 -8.34 12.61 16.42
CA VAL A 138 -7.29 11.66 16.02
C VAL A 138 -7.03 10.67 17.15
N TYR A 139 -7.19 9.37 16.84
CA TYR A 139 -6.85 8.29 17.76
C TYR A 139 -5.33 8.32 18.04
N PRO A 140 -4.89 8.23 19.32
CA PRO A 140 -3.51 8.52 19.68
C PRO A 140 -2.47 7.52 19.14
N GLU A 141 -2.88 6.25 18.94
CA GLU A 141 -1.97 5.20 18.51
C GLU A 141 -2.16 4.85 17.04
N PRO A 142 -1.08 4.71 16.25
CA PRO A 142 -1.20 4.31 14.87
C PRO A 142 -1.63 2.84 14.75
N LEU A 143 -2.56 2.58 13.84
CA LEU A 143 -2.98 1.22 13.50
C LEU A 143 -2.15 0.72 12.33
N TYR A 144 -0.90 0.31 12.59
CA TYR A 144 0.01 -0.20 11.55
C TYR A 144 -0.58 -1.41 10.82
N GLY A 145 -0.41 -1.46 9.50
CA GLY A 145 -0.77 -2.62 8.69
C GLY A 145 0.10 -3.84 8.97
N VAL A 146 -0.20 -4.94 8.31
CA VAL A 146 0.39 -6.26 8.59
C VAL A 146 1.47 -6.61 7.55
N ALA A 147 2.58 -7.19 8.01
CA ALA A 147 3.73 -7.61 7.20
C ALA A 147 3.57 -9.01 6.57
N THR A 148 2.39 -9.64 6.65
CA THR A 148 2.19 -11.00 6.15
C THR A 148 1.73 -11.02 4.69
N LEU A 149 2.13 -12.07 3.98
CA LEU A 149 1.68 -12.40 2.62
C LEU A 149 0.60 -13.49 2.61
N GLU A 150 -0.03 -13.80 3.73
CA GLU A 150 -1.07 -14.81 3.83
C GLU A 150 -2.17 -14.59 2.78
N GLY A 151 -2.51 -15.64 2.06
CA GLY A 151 -3.49 -15.60 0.97
C GLY A 151 -3.01 -14.97 -0.34
N ARG A 152 -1.74 -14.52 -0.43
CA ARG A 152 -1.14 -13.96 -1.66
C ARG A 152 -0.15 -14.92 -2.33
N GLY A 153 0.03 -16.13 -1.81
CA GLY A 153 0.93 -17.14 -2.31
C GLY A 153 0.18 -18.32 -2.92
N GLY A 154 0.19 -18.49 -4.25
CA GLY A 154 -0.17 -19.73 -4.90
C GLY A 154 1.05 -20.68 -5.01
N GLN A 155 0.83 -21.92 -5.43
CA GLN A 155 1.90 -22.93 -5.59
C GLN A 155 2.81 -22.65 -6.81
N ASP A 156 2.37 -21.87 -7.81
CA ASP A 156 3.19 -21.52 -8.98
C ASP A 156 4.13 -20.36 -8.65
N THR A 157 5.43 -20.67 -8.51
CA THR A 157 6.49 -19.69 -8.19
C THR A 157 7.06 -18.98 -9.42
N ARG A 158 6.52 -19.22 -10.61
CA ARG A 158 7.06 -18.70 -11.87
C ARG A 158 6.56 -17.29 -12.13
N LEU A 159 7.48 -16.30 -12.06
CA LEU A 159 7.22 -14.96 -12.52
C LEU A 159 7.19 -14.91 -14.06
N ARG A 160 6.20 -14.26 -14.61
CA ARG A 160 6.03 -14.10 -16.06
C ARG A 160 5.83 -12.64 -16.43
N VAL A 161 6.25 -12.27 -17.63
CA VAL A 161 5.96 -10.94 -18.16
C VAL A 161 4.45 -10.76 -18.31
N THR A 162 3.93 -9.69 -17.72
CA THR A 162 2.57 -9.18 -17.93
C THR A 162 2.62 -7.72 -18.35
N SER A 163 1.49 -7.11 -18.65
CA SER A 163 1.43 -5.70 -19.01
C SER A 163 1.91 -4.79 -17.87
N PRO A 164 2.84 -3.86 -18.14
CA PRO A 164 3.18 -2.81 -17.20
C PRO A 164 2.14 -1.68 -17.17
N TYR A 165 1.10 -1.77 -18.03
CA TYR A 165 0.07 -0.77 -18.15
C TYR A 165 -1.23 -1.23 -17.50
N ASP A 166 -1.81 -0.34 -16.72
CA ASP A 166 -3.15 -0.45 -16.15
C ASP A 166 -4.06 0.47 -17.01
N TRP A 167 -4.76 -0.16 -17.97
CA TRP A 167 -5.57 0.56 -18.93
C TRP A 167 -6.91 0.96 -18.33
N ASP A 168 -7.20 2.26 -18.26
CA ASP A 168 -8.50 2.77 -17.83
C ASP A 168 -9.52 2.63 -18.97
N THR A 169 -10.33 1.58 -18.91
CA THR A 169 -11.34 1.27 -19.95
C THR A 169 -12.41 2.36 -20.13
N ARG A 170 -12.54 3.30 -19.17
CA ARG A 170 -13.43 4.46 -19.28
C ARG A 170 -12.88 5.51 -20.28
N LYS A 171 -11.58 5.51 -20.54
CA LYS A 171 -10.93 6.41 -21.52
C LYS A 171 -10.88 5.76 -22.87
N VAL A 172 -11.46 6.41 -23.90
CA VAL A 172 -11.47 5.91 -25.29
C VAL A 172 -10.06 5.56 -25.76
N ARG A 173 -9.10 6.45 -25.48
CA ARG A 173 -7.69 6.23 -25.83
C ARG A 173 -7.16 4.93 -25.24
N ASP A 174 -7.39 4.71 -23.94
CA ASP A 174 -6.85 3.55 -23.22
C ASP A 174 -7.54 2.24 -23.66
N ARG A 175 -8.82 2.31 -24.09
CA ARG A 175 -9.50 1.17 -24.74
C ARG A 175 -8.83 0.77 -26.04
N VAL A 176 -8.55 1.74 -26.92
CA VAL A 176 -7.93 1.47 -28.23
C VAL A 176 -6.51 0.92 -28.04
N PHE A 177 -5.69 1.60 -27.21
CA PHE A 177 -4.33 1.13 -26.93
C PHE A 177 -4.29 -0.18 -26.17
N GLY A 178 -5.23 -0.42 -25.26
CA GLY A 178 -5.34 -1.69 -24.53
C GLY A 178 -5.63 -2.87 -25.44
N LEU A 179 -6.52 -2.71 -26.42
CA LEU A 179 -6.79 -3.73 -27.44
C LEU A 179 -5.57 -3.99 -28.34
N ALA A 180 -4.91 -2.94 -28.82
CA ALA A 180 -3.70 -3.07 -29.63
C ALA A 180 -2.56 -3.73 -28.83
N TYR A 181 -2.41 -3.38 -27.55
CA TYR A 181 -1.40 -3.97 -26.68
C TYR A 181 -1.70 -5.42 -26.33
N ALA A 182 -2.97 -5.77 -26.09
CA ALA A 182 -3.39 -7.16 -25.85
C ALA A 182 -3.06 -8.06 -27.07
N PHE A 183 -3.31 -7.58 -28.29
CA PHE A 183 -2.93 -8.27 -29.52
C PHE A 183 -1.42 -8.44 -29.66
N TYR A 184 -0.64 -7.42 -29.30
CA TYR A 184 0.82 -7.48 -29.29
C TYR A 184 1.33 -8.46 -28.22
N GLU A 185 0.75 -8.47 -27.02
CA GLU A 185 1.12 -9.41 -25.94
C GLU A 185 0.82 -10.87 -26.29
N GLN A 186 -0.30 -11.15 -26.98
CA GLN A 186 -0.63 -12.51 -27.41
C GLN A 186 0.44 -13.11 -28.33
N ARG A 187 1.16 -12.27 -29.08
CA ARG A 187 2.25 -12.67 -29.99
C ARG A 187 3.62 -12.73 -29.34
N ARG A 188 3.80 -12.13 -28.16
CA ARG A 188 5.04 -12.26 -27.41
C ARG A 188 5.04 -13.57 -26.63
N THR A 189 6.09 -14.37 -26.82
CA THR A 189 6.40 -15.48 -25.92
C THR A 189 6.47 -14.91 -24.51
N ARG A 190 5.63 -15.38 -23.60
CA ARG A 190 5.63 -14.98 -22.20
C ARG A 190 6.93 -15.45 -21.55
N ALA A 191 7.97 -14.66 -21.66
CA ALA A 191 9.27 -14.97 -21.08
C ALA A 191 9.10 -15.15 -19.57
N ALA A 192 9.61 -16.26 -19.07
CA ALA A 192 9.74 -16.49 -17.65
C ALA A 192 10.86 -15.61 -17.08
N PHE A 193 10.73 -15.21 -15.83
CA PHE A 193 11.79 -14.50 -15.14
C PHE A 193 13.05 -15.39 -15.07
N ALA A 194 14.14 -14.86 -15.53
CA ALA A 194 15.46 -15.42 -15.33
C ALA A 194 16.34 -14.37 -14.65
N ARG A 195 16.95 -14.74 -13.53
CA ARG A 195 17.90 -13.90 -12.84
C ARG A 195 19.14 -13.72 -13.73
N LEU A 196 19.54 -12.47 -13.91
CA LEU A 196 20.74 -12.14 -14.66
C LEU A 196 21.91 -11.88 -13.72
N PRO A 197 23.16 -11.98 -14.16
CA PRO A 197 24.34 -11.69 -13.34
C PRO A 197 24.32 -10.26 -12.78
N GLY A 198 24.90 -10.06 -11.58
CA GLY A 198 24.96 -8.77 -10.90
C GLY A 198 23.96 -8.63 -9.77
N VAL A 199 23.91 -7.44 -9.17
CA VAL A 199 23.02 -7.09 -8.06
C VAL A 199 21.68 -6.62 -8.62
N THR A 200 20.61 -7.26 -8.19
CA THR A 200 19.25 -6.99 -8.66
C THR A 200 18.52 -6.09 -7.69
N LEU A 201 18.34 -4.84 -8.05
CA LEU A 201 17.40 -3.94 -7.38
C LEU A 201 15.99 -4.21 -7.92
N GLY A 202 14.97 -4.10 -7.07
CA GLY A 202 13.59 -4.32 -7.49
C GLY A 202 12.63 -3.25 -7.05
N ILE A 203 11.65 -2.96 -7.89
CA ILE A 203 10.44 -2.24 -7.51
C ILE A 203 9.30 -3.24 -7.53
N VAL A 204 8.60 -3.41 -6.41
CA VAL A 204 7.39 -4.23 -6.30
C VAL A 204 6.27 -3.32 -5.81
N SER A 205 5.56 -2.70 -6.76
CA SER A 205 4.58 -1.65 -6.41
C SER A 205 3.73 -1.28 -7.61
N ARG A 206 2.53 -0.74 -7.38
CA ARG A 206 1.79 -0.03 -8.42
C ARG A 206 2.59 1.20 -8.86
N LEU A 207 2.67 1.43 -10.17
CA LEU A 207 3.41 2.55 -10.77
C LEU A 207 2.50 3.78 -10.87
N THR A 208 2.08 4.31 -9.74
CA THR A 208 1.18 5.46 -9.64
C THR A 208 1.93 6.76 -9.36
N PRO A 209 1.33 7.94 -9.65
CA PRO A 209 1.93 9.23 -9.32
C PRO A 209 2.23 9.42 -7.82
N ILE A 210 1.50 8.71 -6.95
CA ILE A 210 1.72 8.73 -5.49
C ILE A 210 3.12 8.23 -5.12
N LYS A 211 3.59 7.18 -5.79
CA LYS A 211 4.91 6.58 -5.53
C LYS A 211 6.10 7.43 -6.03
N GLN A 212 5.86 8.38 -6.89
CA GLN A 212 6.84 9.38 -7.38
C GLN A 212 8.12 8.78 -7.96
N PHE A 213 8.08 7.53 -8.48
CA PHE A 213 9.26 6.89 -9.08
C PHE A 213 9.93 7.71 -10.19
N PRO A 214 9.21 8.37 -11.11
CA PRO A 214 9.86 9.21 -12.13
C PRO A 214 10.70 10.34 -11.52
N LEU A 215 10.22 10.95 -10.44
CA LEU A 215 10.94 12.02 -9.75
C LEU A 215 12.19 11.47 -9.02
N LEU A 216 12.05 10.35 -8.32
CA LEU A 216 13.16 9.66 -7.66
C LEU A 216 14.27 9.29 -8.67
N PHE A 217 13.90 8.61 -9.78
CA PHE A 217 14.87 8.10 -10.74
C PHE A 217 15.50 9.17 -11.64
N ARG A 218 14.99 10.40 -11.70
CA ARG A 218 15.73 11.52 -12.30
C ARG A 218 17.08 11.74 -11.60
N HIS A 219 17.15 11.47 -10.30
CA HIS A 219 18.38 11.61 -9.51
C HIS A 219 19.15 10.29 -9.42
N LEU A 220 18.46 9.16 -9.27
CA LEU A 220 19.12 7.87 -9.05
C LEU A 220 19.61 7.19 -10.33
N ALA A 221 18.93 7.36 -11.47
CA ALA A 221 19.32 6.68 -12.70
C ALA A 221 20.70 7.11 -13.23
N PRO A 222 21.12 8.39 -13.18
CA PRO A 222 22.50 8.78 -13.53
C PRO A 222 23.55 8.14 -12.60
N VAL A 223 23.24 7.99 -11.32
CA VAL A 223 24.10 7.31 -10.35
C VAL A 223 24.21 5.83 -10.71
N LEU A 224 23.09 5.13 -10.85
CA LEU A 224 23.05 3.72 -11.24
C LEU A 224 23.74 3.46 -12.60
N ALA A 225 23.71 4.42 -13.52
CA ALA A 225 24.37 4.29 -14.82
C ALA A 225 25.87 4.07 -14.68
N ARG A 226 26.51 4.67 -13.67
CA ARG A 226 27.95 4.54 -13.37
C ARG A 226 28.32 3.20 -12.70
N HIS A 227 27.35 2.48 -12.16
CA HIS A 227 27.53 1.21 -11.46
C HIS A 227 26.96 0.05 -12.27
N SER A 228 27.76 -0.49 -13.22
CA SER A 228 27.28 -1.47 -14.21
C SER A 228 26.80 -2.81 -13.64
N GLN A 229 27.25 -3.17 -12.44
CA GLN A 229 26.86 -4.40 -11.74
C GLN A 229 25.42 -4.39 -11.21
N PHE A 230 24.79 -3.19 -11.09
CA PHE A 230 23.39 -3.08 -10.65
C PHE A 230 22.43 -3.07 -11.83
N ARG A 231 21.31 -3.74 -11.67
CA ARG A 231 20.17 -3.77 -12.59
C ARG A 231 18.85 -3.54 -11.85
N LEU A 232 17.81 -3.19 -12.57
CA LEU A 232 16.50 -2.86 -11.99
C LEU A 232 15.41 -3.73 -12.60
N GLU A 233 14.69 -4.45 -11.76
CA GLU A 233 13.53 -5.27 -12.10
C GLU A 233 12.26 -4.61 -11.56
N ILE A 234 11.27 -4.38 -12.39
CA ILE A 234 10.06 -3.64 -12.02
C ILE A 234 8.84 -4.55 -12.13
N PHE A 235 8.27 -4.89 -10.98
CA PHE A 235 7.06 -5.69 -10.83
C PHE A 235 5.91 -4.78 -10.40
N GLY A 236 4.98 -4.57 -11.32
CA GLY A 236 3.81 -3.73 -11.13
C GLY A 236 3.38 -3.04 -12.40
N ALA A 237 2.19 -2.50 -12.37
CA ALA A 237 1.59 -1.76 -13.48
C ALA A 237 1.15 -0.37 -13.05
N GLY A 238 0.91 0.49 -14.01
CA GLY A 238 0.38 1.83 -13.81
C GLY A 238 -0.21 2.43 -15.06
N GLY A 239 -0.86 3.58 -14.93
CA GLY A 239 -1.40 4.29 -16.07
C GLY A 239 -0.30 4.68 -17.07
N TYR A 240 -0.68 4.80 -18.34
CA TYR A 240 0.25 5.09 -19.44
C TYR A 240 1.25 6.22 -19.16
N ALA A 241 0.78 7.35 -18.62
CA ALA A 241 1.64 8.50 -18.34
C ALA A 241 2.71 8.17 -17.29
N SER A 242 2.31 7.49 -16.21
CA SER A 242 3.23 7.12 -15.11
C SER A 242 4.33 6.16 -15.60
N VAL A 243 3.97 5.16 -16.40
CA VAL A 243 4.92 4.19 -16.96
C VAL A 243 5.83 4.87 -17.99
N ARG A 244 5.28 5.72 -18.87
CA ARG A 244 6.06 6.50 -19.85
C ARG A 244 7.10 7.38 -19.15
N ASP A 245 6.70 8.12 -18.13
CA ASP A 245 7.57 9.07 -17.44
C ASP A 245 8.65 8.33 -16.62
N LEU A 246 8.30 7.17 -16.06
CA LEU A 246 9.28 6.29 -15.41
C LEU A 246 10.30 5.74 -16.42
N ARG A 247 9.85 5.27 -17.59
CA ARG A 247 10.76 4.82 -18.68
C ARG A 247 11.72 5.92 -19.10
N ARG A 248 11.24 7.16 -19.24
CA ARG A 248 12.10 8.32 -19.55
C ARG A 248 13.14 8.56 -18.46
N ALA A 249 12.76 8.52 -17.18
CA ALA A 249 13.69 8.70 -16.07
C ALA A 249 14.74 7.58 -16.01
N LEU A 250 14.38 6.37 -16.42
CA LEU A 250 15.26 5.20 -16.43
C LEU A 250 16.09 5.03 -17.73
N ALA A 251 15.94 5.92 -18.72
CA ALA A 251 16.64 5.82 -19.99
C ALA A 251 18.19 5.68 -19.87
N PRO A 252 18.88 6.30 -18.88
CA PRO A 252 20.32 6.11 -18.70
C PRO A 252 20.74 4.66 -18.41
N LEU A 253 19.82 3.81 -17.90
CA LEU A 253 20.12 2.42 -17.55
C LEU A 253 19.99 1.45 -18.72
N ARG A 254 19.38 1.87 -19.83
CA ARG A 254 19.23 1.07 -21.06
C ARG A 254 18.66 -0.33 -20.79
N GLU A 255 19.36 -1.40 -21.21
CA GLU A 255 18.95 -2.80 -21.09
C GLU A 255 19.01 -3.36 -19.66
N ARG A 256 19.53 -2.59 -18.71
CA ARG A 256 19.59 -3.01 -17.30
C ARG A 256 18.26 -2.83 -16.55
N VAL A 257 17.19 -2.43 -17.24
CA VAL A 257 15.84 -2.27 -16.68
C VAL A 257 14.88 -3.19 -17.40
N ARG A 258 14.14 -4.00 -16.64
CA ARG A 258 13.06 -4.84 -17.17
C ARG A 258 11.76 -4.57 -16.45
N PHE A 259 10.66 -4.54 -17.19
CA PHE A 259 9.31 -4.37 -16.69
C PHE A 259 8.57 -5.71 -16.80
N TRP A 260 8.06 -6.20 -15.67
CA TRP A 260 7.40 -7.49 -15.54
C TRP A 260 5.88 -7.38 -15.42
N GLY A 261 5.35 -6.16 -15.24
CA GLY A 261 3.93 -5.94 -14.99
C GLY A 261 3.47 -6.48 -13.63
N THR A 262 2.17 -6.55 -13.43
CA THR A 262 1.58 -7.02 -12.17
C THR A 262 1.79 -8.53 -12.00
N GLN A 263 2.23 -8.94 -10.81
CA GLN A 263 2.42 -10.33 -10.43
C GLN A 263 1.42 -10.73 -9.36
N THR A 264 0.81 -11.89 -9.51
CA THR A 264 -0.06 -12.48 -8.48
C THR A 264 0.76 -13.08 -7.34
N GLN A 265 1.96 -13.55 -7.64
CA GLN A 265 2.92 -14.16 -6.71
C GLN A 265 3.90 -13.11 -6.18
N VAL A 266 3.42 -12.18 -5.35
CA VAL A 266 4.23 -11.04 -4.87
C VAL A 266 5.46 -11.52 -4.06
N GLY A 267 5.30 -12.58 -3.26
CA GLY A 267 6.42 -13.17 -2.51
C GLY A 267 7.53 -13.73 -3.42
N ALA A 268 7.17 -14.26 -4.60
CA ALA A 268 8.18 -14.70 -5.58
C ALA A 268 8.95 -13.51 -6.16
N ALA A 269 8.31 -12.38 -6.37
CA ALA A 269 8.99 -11.16 -6.82
C ALA A 269 10.02 -10.68 -5.79
N TYR A 270 9.66 -10.63 -4.49
CA TYR A 270 10.61 -10.24 -3.43
C TYR A 270 11.80 -11.19 -3.35
N ARG A 271 11.58 -12.51 -3.45
CA ARG A 271 12.69 -13.51 -3.45
C ARG A 271 13.56 -13.48 -4.70
N SER A 272 13.11 -12.81 -5.77
CA SER A 272 13.84 -12.71 -7.05
C SER A 272 14.76 -11.50 -7.14
N ILE A 273 14.75 -10.63 -6.16
CA ILE A 273 15.56 -9.40 -6.08
C ILE A 273 16.47 -9.44 -4.88
N ASP A 274 17.60 -8.71 -4.93
CA ASP A 274 18.52 -8.60 -3.80
C ASP A 274 18.10 -7.48 -2.83
N TYR A 275 17.51 -6.41 -3.36
CA TYR A 275 17.06 -5.26 -2.58
C TYR A 275 15.78 -4.68 -3.15
N LEU A 276 14.81 -4.38 -2.28
CA LEU A 276 13.64 -3.59 -2.67
C LEU A 276 14.00 -2.10 -2.70
N MET A 277 13.64 -1.40 -3.78
CA MET A 277 13.66 0.05 -3.87
C MET A 277 12.26 0.62 -3.61
N THR A 278 12.16 1.61 -2.73
CA THR A 278 10.90 2.34 -2.47
C THR A 278 10.77 3.56 -3.39
N GLY A 279 9.57 4.15 -3.44
CA GLY A 279 9.36 5.50 -3.99
C GLY A 279 9.80 6.60 -3.02
N LEU A 280 9.42 7.84 -3.31
CA LEU A 280 9.63 8.96 -2.38
C LEU A 280 8.64 8.87 -1.20
N PRO A 281 9.04 9.37 -0.02
CA PRO A 281 8.30 9.12 1.22
C PRO A 281 7.05 9.98 1.40
N GLU A 282 6.99 11.21 0.89
CA GLU A 282 6.02 12.23 1.31
C GLU A 282 4.55 11.83 1.13
N LYS A 283 4.27 11.05 0.09
CA LYS A 283 2.91 10.56 -0.23
C LYS A 283 2.70 9.10 0.17
N GLU A 284 3.71 8.46 0.76
CA GLU A 284 3.59 7.10 1.25
C GLU A 284 2.91 7.12 2.63
N ALA A 285 2.02 6.19 2.86
CA ALA A 285 1.32 6.13 4.15
C ALA A 285 2.08 5.30 5.18
N LEU A 286 2.49 4.09 4.80
CA LEU A 286 3.21 3.14 5.63
C LEU A 286 4.27 2.38 4.81
N GLY A 287 3.93 2.00 3.58
CA GLY A 287 4.76 1.15 2.76
C GLY A 287 4.56 -0.34 3.06
N LEU A 288 3.36 -0.87 2.83
CA LEU A 288 3.09 -2.31 3.02
C LEU A 288 4.07 -3.20 2.25
N ASN A 289 4.46 -2.79 1.04
CA ASN A 289 5.46 -3.49 0.24
C ASN A 289 6.85 -3.54 0.90
N VAL A 290 7.19 -2.55 1.74
CA VAL A 290 8.41 -2.53 2.56
C VAL A 290 8.36 -3.66 3.60
N LEU A 291 7.24 -3.76 4.31
CA LEU A 291 7.02 -4.80 5.31
C LEU A 291 6.98 -6.20 4.68
N GLU A 292 6.30 -6.33 3.54
CA GLU A 292 6.22 -7.60 2.78
C GLU A 292 7.60 -8.07 2.31
N ALA A 293 8.44 -7.16 1.80
CA ALA A 293 9.80 -7.47 1.37
C ALA A 293 10.63 -8.02 2.52
N GLN A 294 10.63 -7.31 3.66
CA GLN A 294 11.35 -7.71 4.85
C GLN A 294 10.88 -9.07 5.38
N ALA A 295 9.57 -9.33 5.40
CA ALA A 295 8.99 -10.62 5.77
C ALA A 295 9.41 -11.75 4.81
N CYS A 296 9.76 -11.42 3.56
CA CYS A 296 10.31 -12.36 2.58
C CYS A 296 11.84 -12.49 2.62
N GLY A 297 12.53 -11.86 3.57
CA GLY A 297 13.99 -11.85 3.65
C GLY A 297 14.66 -10.91 2.64
N CYS A 298 13.92 -10.02 1.98
CA CYS A 298 14.44 -9.05 1.03
C CYS A 298 14.72 -7.72 1.73
N PRO A 299 15.99 -7.28 1.84
CA PRO A 299 16.34 -6.01 2.44
C PRO A 299 15.80 -4.81 1.63
N VAL A 300 15.54 -3.71 2.33
CA VAL A 300 14.95 -2.51 1.73
C VAL A 300 15.97 -1.39 1.62
N LEU A 301 16.00 -0.70 0.50
CA LEU A 301 16.72 0.55 0.28
C LEU A 301 15.70 1.68 0.18
N ALA A 302 15.68 2.59 1.14
CA ALA A 302 14.68 3.64 1.21
C ALA A 302 15.30 5.00 1.57
N VAL A 303 14.58 6.07 1.23
CA VAL A 303 14.95 7.42 1.67
C VAL A 303 14.80 7.51 3.19
N ASP A 304 15.78 8.14 3.86
CA ASP A 304 15.81 8.37 5.31
C ASP A 304 14.78 9.46 5.70
N ALA A 305 13.52 9.09 5.67
CA ALA A 305 12.39 9.93 6.05
C ALA A 305 11.14 9.08 6.36
N PRO A 306 10.20 9.56 7.18
CA PRO A 306 8.92 8.89 7.42
C PRO A 306 8.12 8.72 6.10
N PRO A 307 7.40 7.60 5.94
CA PRO A 307 7.19 6.52 6.93
C PRO A 307 8.28 5.44 6.92
N PHE A 308 9.30 5.53 6.07
CA PHE A 308 10.30 4.47 5.96
C PHE A 308 11.16 4.32 7.21
N THR A 309 11.39 5.41 7.96
CA THR A 309 12.05 5.35 9.28
C THR A 309 11.20 4.65 10.36
N GLU A 310 9.91 4.42 10.10
CA GLU A 310 9.04 3.61 10.96
C GLU A 310 9.07 2.12 10.58
N THR A 311 9.20 1.83 9.27
CA THR A 311 9.02 0.48 8.72
C THR A 311 10.32 -0.23 8.39
N VAL A 312 11.44 0.48 8.32
CA VAL A 312 12.77 -0.09 8.13
C VAL A 312 13.56 0.07 9.42
N ALA A 313 14.07 -1.03 9.98
CA ALA A 313 15.08 -0.99 11.03
C ALA A 313 16.45 -0.84 10.37
N PRO A 314 17.11 0.33 10.47
CA PRO A 314 18.37 0.57 9.80
C PRO A 314 19.43 -0.44 10.24
N GLU A 315 20.24 -0.94 9.30
CA GLU A 315 21.30 -1.96 9.54
C GLU A 315 20.76 -3.30 10.09
N VAL A 316 19.45 -3.49 10.07
CA VAL A 316 18.78 -4.73 10.49
C VAL A 316 17.93 -5.30 9.35
N THR A 317 16.97 -4.53 8.85
CA THR A 317 16.06 -4.97 7.79
C THR A 317 16.25 -4.23 6.48
N GLY A 318 17.08 -3.19 6.46
CA GLY A 318 17.38 -2.41 5.28
C GLY A 318 18.36 -1.28 5.54
N LEU A 319 18.61 -0.50 4.52
CA LEU A 319 19.51 0.63 4.53
C LEU A 319 18.77 1.89 4.10
N LEU A 320 19.00 2.97 4.84
CA LEU A 320 18.42 4.26 4.55
C LEU A 320 19.48 5.17 3.90
N TYR A 321 19.05 5.98 2.95
CA TYR A 321 19.91 6.97 2.29
C TYR A 321 19.25 8.34 2.25
N ARG A 322 20.07 9.39 2.22
CA ARG A 322 19.58 10.77 2.16
C ARG A 322 18.72 10.99 0.92
N ASP A 323 17.71 11.83 1.04
CA ASP A 323 16.85 12.21 -0.08
C ASP A 323 17.72 12.70 -1.27
N PRO A 324 17.64 12.02 -2.43
CA PRO A 324 18.50 12.34 -3.56
C PRO A 324 18.19 13.69 -4.20
N ARG A 325 17.05 14.29 -3.89
CA ARG A 325 16.71 15.65 -4.31
C ARG A 325 17.51 16.70 -3.54
N ALA A 326 17.92 16.37 -2.31
CA ALA A 326 18.69 17.26 -1.44
C ALA A 326 20.21 17.15 -1.66
N ASP A 327 20.72 16.01 -2.16
CA ASP A 327 22.15 15.76 -2.30
C ASP A 327 22.59 15.30 -3.71
N GLY A 328 21.67 15.39 -4.69
CA GLY A 328 21.95 14.96 -6.08
C GLY A 328 22.17 13.46 -6.23
N GLY A 329 21.83 12.66 -5.22
CA GLY A 329 22.02 11.20 -5.22
C GLY A 329 23.34 10.74 -4.61
N ALA A 330 24.14 11.64 -4.00
CA ALA A 330 25.43 11.30 -3.40
C ALA A 330 25.30 10.27 -2.24
N GLY A 331 24.24 10.35 -1.44
CA GLY A 331 23.94 9.36 -0.39
C GLY A 331 23.69 7.98 -0.97
N PHE A 332 22.92 7.92 -2.04
CA PHE A 332 22.64 6.67 -2.75
C PHE A 332 23.90 6.10 -3.42
N GLU A 333 24.78 6.95 -3.97
CA GLU A 333 26.04 6.50 -4.57
C GLU A 333 26.97 5.84 -3.53
N ARG A 334 27.09 6.44 -2.35
CA ARG A 334 27.84 5.81 -1.22
C ARG A 334 27.23 4.47 -0.81
N LEU A 335 25.89 4.38 -0.82
CA LEU A 335 25.20 3.14 -0.54
C LEU A 335 25.54 2.06 -1.58
N LEU A 336 25.51 2.37 -2.87
CA LEU A 336 25.87 1.43 -3.93
C LEU A 336 27.35 0.99 -3.83
N ALA A 337 28.25 1.90 -3.53
CA ALA A 337 29.68 1.58 -3.30
C ALA A 337 29.83 0.58 -2.13
N ARG A 338 29.12 0.81 -1.03
CA ARG A 338 29.10 -0.11 0.12
C ARG A 338 28.58 -1.49 -0.28
N LEU A 339 27.43 -1.55 -1.00
CA LEU A 339 26.84 -2.82 -1.45
C LEU A 339 27.71 -3.57 -2.46
N SER A 340 28.54 -2.85 -3.22
CA SER A 340 29.52 -3.43 -4.14
C SER A 340 30.69 -4.07 -3.39
N ALA A 341 31.10 -3.49 -2.26
CA ALA A 341 32.18 -4.02 -1.44
C ALA A 341 31.73 -5.21 -0.57
N ALA A 342 30.54 -5.12 0.01
CA ALA A 342 29.95 -6.16 0.85
C ALA A 342 28.41 -6.16 0.72
N PRO A 343 27.79 -7.26 0.28
CA PRO A 343 26.33 -7.38 0.24
C PRO A 343 25.74 -7.25 1.65
N PHE A 344 24.70 -6.44 1.76
CA PHE A 344 23.90 -6.37 2.98
C PHE A 344 22.83 -7.48 2.96
N ARG A 345 22.62 -8.10 4.10
CA ARG A 345 21.53 -9.08 4.35
C ARG A 345 20.76 -8.67 5.58
N ILE A 346 19.49 -9.08 5.64
CA ILE A 346 18.67 -8.91 6.85
C ILE A 346 19.35 -9.65 8.01
N ASP A 347 19.45 -8.97 9.16
CA ASP A 347 19.92 -9.58 10.40
C ASP A 347 18.83 -10.51 10.96
N GLU A 348 18.99 -11.81 10.73
CA GLU A 348 18.01 -12.84 11.11
C GLU A 348 17.77 -12.91 12.62
N ALA A 349 18.72 -12.47 13.44
CA ALA A 349 18.57 -12.44 14.90
C ALA A 349 17.73 -11.25 15.39
N ARG A 350 17.87 -10.08 14.76
CA ARG A 350 17.23 -8.84 15.20
C ARG A 350 15.96 -8.48 14.42
N ALA A 351 15.84 -8.89 13.17
CA ALA A 351 14.68 -8.58 12.34
C ALA A 351 13.33 -9.06 12.90
N PRO A 352 13.23 -10.28 13.50
CA PRO A 352 11.97 -10.75 14.08
C PRO A 352 11.39 -9.80 15.12
N ALA A 353 12.21 -9.20 15.99
CA ALA A 353 11.78 -8.24 17.01
C ALA A 353 11.19 -6.97 16.38
N HIS A 354 11.79 -6.49 15.29
CA HIS A 354 11.24 -5.35 14.55
C HIS A 354 9.93 -5.71 13.82
N LEU A 355 9.89 -6.86 13.14
CA LEU A 355 8.72 -7.26 12.35
C LEU A 355 7.53 -7.69 13.21
N ALA A 356 7.76 -8.11 14.46
CA ALA A 356 6.69 -8.49 15.39
C ALA A 356 5.64 -7.39 15.58
N GLN A 357 6.04 -6.11 15.56
CA GLN A 357 5.12 -4.99 15.66
C GLN A 357 4.15 -4.86 14.47
N PHE A 358 4.46 -5.50 13.34
CA PHE A 358 3.64 -5.54 12.12
C PHE A 358 3.01 -6.92 11.90
N SER A 359 2.99 -7.78 12.91
CA SER A 359 2.33 -9.08 12.84
C SER A 359 0.81 -8.95 12.89
N SER A 360 0.10 -9.98 12.43
CA SER A 360 -1.36 -10.07 12.55
C SER A 360 -1.81 -10.03 14.02
N GLU A 361 -1.01 -10.58 14.93
CA GLU A 361 -1.27 -10.58 16.36
C GLU A 361 -1.15 -9.15 16.95
N ALA A 362 -0.06 -8.43 16.63
CA ALA A 362 0.11 -7.06 17.07
C ALA A 362 -0.98 -6.13 16.51
N PHE A 363 -1.40 -6.37 15.26
CA PHE A 363 -2.50 -5.63 14.66
C PHE A 363 -3.81 -5.90 15.39
N ARG A 364 -4.14 -7.16 15.70
CA ARG A 364 -5.32 -7.54 16.48
C ARG A 364 -5.32 -6.91 17.88
N ALA A 365 -4.18 -6.89 18.55
CA ALA A 365 -4.05 -6.24 19.85
C ALA A 365 -4.34 -4.73 19.78
N ARG A 366 -3.83 -4.04 18.74
CA ARG A 366 -4.15 -2.61 18.51
C ARG A 366 -5.62 -2.37 18.22
N VAL A 367 -6.25 -3.24 17.43
CA VAL A 367 -7.70 -3.17 17.14
C VAL A 367 -8.50 -3.40 18.41
N ALA A 368 -8.11 -4.34 19.27
CA ALA A 368 -8.76 -4.56 20.57
C ALA A 368 -8.66 -3.32 21.48
N ALA A 369 -7.46 -2.72 21.57
CA ALA A 369 -7.26 -1.49 22.35
C ALA A 369 -8.08 -0.32 21.78
N MET A 370 -8.16 -0.19 20.46
CA MET A 370 -8.99 0.80 19.78
C MET A 370 -10.49 0.61 20.11
N ILE A 371 -11.00 -0.61 20.04
CA ILE A 371 -12.41 -0.92 20.37
C ILE A 371 -12.69 -0.54 21.83
N SER A 372 -11.82 -0.92 22.76
CA SER A 372 -11.96 -0.56 24.18
C SER A 372 -11.96 0.95 24.36
N TRP A 373 -11.09 1.67 23.67
CA TRP A 373 -11.00 3.12 23.71
C TRP A 373 -12.27 3.81 23.13
N LEU A 374 -12.83 3.29 22.04
CA LEU A 374 -14.09 3.76 21.46
C LEU A 374 -15.26 3.54 22.43
N GLY A 375 -15.33 2.36 23.05
CA GLY A 375 -16.34 2.02 24.06
C GLY A 375 -16.31 2.96 25.26
N ALA A 376 -15.12 3.24 25.81
CA ALA A 376 -14.95 4.17 26.93
C ALA A 376 -15.38 5.61 26.61
N ARG A 377 -15.49 5.99 25.33
CA ARG A 377 -15.96 7.30 24.87
C ARG A 377 -17.39 7.32 24.36
N GLY A 378 -18.12 6.20 24.44
CA GLY A 378 -19.48 6.09 23.95
C GLY A 378 -19.61 6.25 22.43
N VAL A 379 -18.54 5.97 21.68
CA VAL A 379 -18.55 5.96 20.21
C VAL A 379 -19.13 4.64 19.68
N LEU A 380 -18.96 3.55 20.43
CA LEU A 380 -19.64 2.30 20.13
C LEU A 380 -21.06 2.33 20.68
N PRO A 381 -22.08 1.91 19.91
CA PRO A 381 -23.48 1.87 20.32
C PRO A 381 -23.75 0.80 21.38
#